data_94ad6893623a24c40faace80f0774427
#
_entry.id   94ad6893623a24c40faace80f0774427
#
_cell.length_a   1.000
_cell.length_b   1.000
_cell.length_c   1.000
_cell.angle_alpha   90.00
_cell.angle_beta   90.00
_cell.angle_gamma   90.00
#
_symmetry.space_group_name_H-M   'P 1'
#
loop_
_entity.id
_entity.type
_entity.pdbx_description
1 polymer ?
#
loop_
_entity_poly.entity_id
_entity_poly.type
_entity_poly.pdbx_seq_one_letter_code
_entity_poly.pdbx_strand_id
1 'polypeptide(L)'
;MKKILIIGAGAMGSAFAVPCVENKNDVTIVGTHLEDNLIKDIISNDHLHPGLKTKLPKEIKFVQFNELQPLLEKDLDLIVAGISSIGIEWFVKQISKSYKKKLPIVLLTKGLSIVNNELTTLSDKIKNLLEKDGHSQINISAIKGPC
;
A
#
# COMPACT_ATOMS: atom_id res chain seq x y z
N MET A 1 -13.83 5.08 -13.04
CA MET A 1 -12.59 5.61 -12.41
C MET A 1 -12.63 5.22 -10.94
N LYS A 2 -11.66 4.41 -10.49
CA LYS A 2 -11.54 3.95 -9.10
C LYS A 2 -10.50 4.78 -8.37
N LYS A 3 -10.72 5.02 -7.07
CA LYS A 3 -9.76 5.73 -6.19
C LYS A 3 -8.91 4.71 -5.46
N ILE A 4 -7.64 4.65 -5.81
CA ILE A 4 -6.68 3.67 -5.32
C ILE A 4 -5.63 4.38 -4.46
N LEU A 5 -5.50 3.94 -3.21
CA LEU A 5 -4.44 4.40 -2.31
C LEU A 5 -3.38 3.30 -2.19
N ILE A 6 -2.16 3.61 -2.60
CA ILE A 6 -1.01 2.73 -2.45
C ILE A 6 -0.18 3.24 -1.27
N ILE A 7 0.05 2.39 -0.27
CA ILE A 7 0.87 2.71 0.90
C ILE A 7 2.24 2.06 0.71
N GLY A 8 3.25 2.89 0.57
CA GLY A 8 4.62 2.51 0.24
C GLY A 8 5.01 2.93 -1.17
N ALA A 9 6.03 3.79 -1.26
CA ALA A 9 6.57 4.38 -2.49
C ALA A 9 7.78 3.60 -3.04
N GLY A 10 8.08 2.44 -2.48
CA GLY A 10 9.13 1.57 -2.99
C GLY A 10 8.87 1.07 -4.42
N ALA A 11 9.84 0.36 -5.01
CA ALA A 11 9.78 -0.08 -6.40
C ALA A 11 8.49 -0.84 -6.75
N MET A 12 8.02 -1.76 -5.89
CA MET A 12 6.82 -2.56 -6.16
C MET A 12 5.54 -1.71 -6.15
N GLY A 13 5.37 -0.85 -5.13
CA GLY A 13 4.21 0.04 -5.04
C GLY A 13 4.15 1.00 -6.23
N SER A 14 5.29 1.61 -6.57
CA SER A 14 5.41 2.53 -7.69
C SER A 14 5.20 1.86 -9.05
N ALA A 15 5.75 0.67 -9.27
CA ALA A 15 5.52 -0.09 -10.50
C ALA A 15 4.05 -0.51 -10.65
N PHE A 16 3.40 -0.92 -9.56
CA PHE A 16 1.98 -1.29 -9.57
C PHE A 16 1.04 -0.12 -9.90
N ALA A 17 1.43 1.10 -9.56
CA ALA A 17 0.66 2.30 -9.87
C ALA A 17 0.51 2.54 -11.39
N VAL A 18 1.51 2.15 -12.18
CA VAL A 18 1.54 2.40 -13.63
C VAL A 18 0.32 1.82 -14.35
N PRO A 19 0.07 0.49 -14.32
CA PRO A 19 -1.11 -0.07 -14.97
C PRO A 19 -2.43 0.43 -14.37
N CYS A 20 -2.41 0.88 -13.10
CA CYS A 20 -3.62 1.45 -12.51
C CYS A 20 -4.00 2.79 -13.16
N VAL A 21 -3.05 3.70 -13.39
CA VAL A 21 -3.33 4.98 -14.06
C VAL A 21 -3.57 4.79 -15.55
N GLU A 22 -2.88 3.88 -16.22
CA GLU A 22 -3.13 3.53 -17.63
C GLU A 22 -4.58 3.08 -17.84
N ASN A 23 -5.18 2.42 -16.86
CA ASN A 23 -6.60 2.06 -16.82
C ASN A 23 -7.50 3.19 -16.27
N LYS A 24 -7.02 4.44 -16.28
CA LYS A 24 -7.79 5.65 -15.95
C LYS A 24 -8.32 5.67 -14.51
N ASN A 25 -7.60 5.09 -13.56
CA ASN A 25 -7.92 5.19 -12.14
C ASN A 25 -7.22 6.40 -11.51
N ASP A 26 -7.80 6.95 -10.46
CA ASP A 26 -7.20 7.98 -9.62
C ASP A 26 -6.28 7.30 -8.59
N VAL A 27 -4.97 7.45 -8.77
CA VAL A 27 -3.97 6.74 -7.99
C VAL A 27 -3.16 7.72 -7.14
N THR A 28 -3.16 7.49 -5.85
CA THR A 28 -2.30 8.20 -4.91
C THR A 28 -1.34 7.22 -4.25
N ILE A 29 -0.04 7.50 -4.30
CA ILE A 29 0.99 6.81 -3.54
C ILE A 29 1.32 7.67 -2.32
N VAL A 30 1.18 7.09 -1.14
CA VAL A 30 1.63 7.70 0.10
C VAL A 30 2.88 6.98 0.61
N GLY A 31 3.93 7.72 0.92
CA GLY A 31 5.14 7.16 1.52
C GLY A 31 4.88 6.59 2.91
N THR A 32 5.67 5.61 3.31
CA THR A 32 5.79 5.22 4.72
C THR A 32 6.56 6.30 5.49
N HIS A 33 6.58 6.19 6.81
CA HIS A 33 7.36 7.08 7.68
C HIS A 33 8.89 7.05 7.41
N LEU A 34 9.36 6.11 6.61
CA LEU A 34 10.77 5.98 6.19
C LEU A 34 11.04 6.53 4.78
N GLU A 35 10.00 6.94 4.05
CA GLU A 35 10.09 7.26 2.62
C GLU A 35 9.90 8.73 2.28
N ASP A 36 9.88 9.63 3.27
CA ASP A 36 9.69 11.07 3.03
C ASP A 36 10.73 11.66 2.09
N ASN A 37 12.01 11.24 2.21
CA ASN A 37 13.06 11.68 1.30
C ASN A 37 12.88 11.09 -0.10
N LEU A 38 12.46 9.84 -0.21
CA LEU A 38 12.17 9.20 -1.49
C LEU A 38 11.02 9.92 -2.23
N ILE A 39 9.95 10.26 -1.53
CA ILE A 39 8.83 11.02 -2.10
C ILE A 39 9.29 12.40 -2.60
N LYS A 40 10.08 13.12 -1.79
CA LYS A 40 10.65 14.43 -2.19
C LYS A 40 11.51 14.30 -3.44
N ASP A 41 12.35 13.28 -3.50
CA ASP A 41 13.25 13.02 -4.62
C ASP A 41 12.46 12.73 -5.91
N ILE A 42 11.45 11.85 -5.85
CA ILE A 42 10.58 11.55 -6.99
C ILE A 42 9.88 12.81 -7.52
N ILE A 43 9.32 13.62 -6.63
CA ILE A 43 8.61 14.85 -7.02
C ILE A 43 9.56 15.87 -7.63
N SER A 44 10.73 16.09 -7.04
CA SER A 44 11.71 17.08 -7.51
C SER A 44 12.41 16.69 -8.81
N ASN A 45 12.47 15.41 -9.13
CA ASN A 45 13.11 14.86 -10.32
C ASN A 45 12.11 14.44 -11.43
N ASP A 46 11.02 15.19 -11.60
CA ASP A 46 10.04 14.97 -12.66
C ASP A 46 9.52 13.51 -12.70
N HIS A 47 9.13 12.99 -11.53
CA HIS A 47 8.65 11.63 -11.30
C HIS A 47 9.64 10.51 -11.65
N LEU A 48 10.93 10.80 -11.69
CA LEU A 48 11.98 9.78 -11.85
C LEU A 48 12.10 8.98 -10.54
N HIS A 49 11.75 7.69 -10.58
CA HIS A 49 11.90 6.82 -9.42
C HIS A 49 13.32 6.24 -9.35
N PRO A 50 14.10 6.52 -8.30
CA PRO A 50 15.53 6.16 -8.27
C PRO A 50 15.77 4.65 -8.31
N GLY A 51 14.94 3.86 -7.61
CA GLY A 51 15.05 2.40 -7.59
C GLY A 51 14.61 1.72 -8.89
N LEU A 52 13.65 2.28 -9.62
CA LEU A 52 13.18 1.77 -10.91
C LEU A 52 13.99 2.34 -12.09
N LYS A 53 14.73 3.42 -11.86
CA LYS A 53 15.50 4.16 -12.89
C LYS A 53 14.64 4.55 -14.10
N THR A 54 13.38 4.84 -13.86
CA THR A 54 12.41 5.22 -14.90
C THR A 54 11.48 6.32 -14.41
N LYS A 55 10.97 7.12 -15.35
CA LYS A 55 9.95 8.12 -15.04
C LYS A 55 8.59 7.44 -14.94
N LEU A 56 7.88 7.80 -13.90
CA LEU A 56 6.53 7.34 -13.68
C LEU A 56 5.51 8.32 -14.29
N PRO A 57 4.31 7.85 -14.66
CA PRO A 57 3.24 8.72 -15.15
C PRO A 57 2.95 9.90 -14.22
N LYS A 58 2.74 11.09 -14.78
CA LYS A 58 2.47 12.32 -14.01
C LYS A 58 1.10 12.31 -13.33
N GLU A 59 0.22 11.44 -13.76
CA GLU A 59 -1.10 11.21 -13.16
C GLU A 59 -1.01 10.56 -11.79
N ILE A 60 0.11 9.91 -11.44
CA ILE A 60 0.34 9.35 -10.11
C ILE A 60 0.60 10.50 -9.14
N LYS A 61 -0.24 10.61 -8.13
CA LYS A 61 -0.06 11.58 -7.04
C LYS A 61 0.87 10.99 -5.98
N PHE A 62 1.98 11.64 -5.70
CA PHE A 62 2.89 11.28 -4.62
C PHE A 62 2.69 12.21 -3.44
N VAL A 63 2.48 11.65 -2.25
CA VAL A 63 2.28 12.42 -1.02
C VAL A 63 3.08 11.83 0.13
N GLN A 64 3.42 12.65 1.10
CA GLN A 64 4.20 12.26 2.26
C GLN A 64 3.36 11.55 3.30
N PHE A 65 4.01 10.88 4.25
CA PHE A 65 3.38 10.06 5.27
C PHE A 65 2.36 10.81 6.13
N ASN A 66 2.57 12.09 6.42
CA ASN A 66 1.64 12.89 7.21
C ASN A 66 0.23 13.02 6.58
N GLU A 67 0.11 12.78 5.27
CA GLU A 67 -1.17 12.78 4.55
C GLU A 67 -1.92 11.44 4.63
N LEU A 68 -1.33 10.38 5.22
CA LEU A 68 -1.93 9.05 5.22
C LEU A 68 -3.29 9.00 5.92
N GLN A 69 -3.41 9.56 7.13
CA GLN A 69 -4.67 9.49 7.88
C GLN A 69 -5.80 10.28 7.18
N PRO A 70 -5.59 11.53 6.73
CA PRO A 70 -6.58 12.23 5.92
C PRO A 70 -7.00 11.48 4.64
N LEU A 71 -6.08 10.74 4.00
CA LEU A 71 -6.39 9.95 2.81
C LEU A 71 -7.25 8.72 3.13
N LEU A 72 -6.98 8.05 4.24
CA LEU A 72 -7.76 6.88 4.68
C LEU A 72 -9.20 7.24 5.07
N GLU A 73 -9.46 8.49 5.44
CA GLU A 73 -10.81 8.99 5.75
C GLU A 73 -11.64 9.26 4.49
N LYS A 74 -10.99 9.41 3.33
CA LYS A 74 -11.66 9.63 2.05
C LYS A 74 -12.41 8.37 1.58
N ASP A 75 -13.24 8.56 0.57
CA ASP A 75 -13.93 7.47 -0.09
C ASP A 75 -12.98 6.77 -1.05
N LEU A 76 -12.46 5.61 -0.63
CA LEU A 76 -11.52 4.80 -1.39
C LEU A 76 -12.21 3.56 -1.94
N ASP A 77 -11.76 3.09 -3.10
CA ASP A 77 -12.20 1.83 -3.70
C ASP A 77 -11.21 0.68 -3.41
N LEU A 78 -9.94 0.99 -3.14
CA LEU A 78 -8.90 0.00 -2.93
C LEU A 78 -7.74 0.58 -2.11
N ILE A 79 -7.23 -0.21 -1.16
CA ILE A 79 -5.93 0.01 -0.52
C ILE A 79 -4.94 -1.02 -1.06
N VAL A 80 -3.74 -0.56 -1.41
CA VAL A 80 -2.63 -1.43 -1.84
C VAL A 80 -1.50 -1.31 -0.84
N ALA A 81 -1.06 -2.43 -0.29
CA ALA A 81 0.07 -2.50 0.61
C ALA A 81 1.36 -2.78 -0.18
N GLY A 82 2.11 -1.72 -0.50
CA GLY A 82 3.40 -1.76 -1.18
C GLY A 82 4.60 -1.70 -0.22
N ILE A 83 4.49 -2.36 0.92
CA ILE A 83 5.45 -2.32 2.04
C ILE A 83 6.28 -3.59 2.11
N SER A 84 7.35 -3.61 2.89
CA SER A 84 8.11 -4.83 3.19
C SER A 84 7.37 -5.73 4.19
N SER A 85 7.78 -7.01 4.29
CA SER A 85 7.20 -7.96 5.26
C SER A 85 7.35 -7.52 6.72
N ILE A 86 8.42 -6.80 7.05
CA ILE A 86 8.66 -6.22 8.38
C ILE A 86 7.65 -5.11 8.69
N GLY A 87 7.16 -4.41 7.68
CA GLY A 87 6.21 -3.31 7.82
C GLY A 87 4.75 -3.73 8.04
N ILE A 88 4.41 -5.02 8.02
CA ILE A 88 3.02 -5.51 8.09
C ILE A 88 2.29 -5.02 9.36
N GLU A 89 2.90 -5.15 10.52
CA GLU A 89 2.26 -4.73 11.79
C GLU A 89 2.09 -3.21 11.86
N TRP A 90 3.08 -2.46 11.38
CA TRP A 90 2.96 -1.01 11.22
C TRP A 90 1.82 -0.65 10.27
N PHE A 91 1.73 -1.30 9.11
CA PHE A 91 0.67 -1.07 8.13
C PHE A 91 -0.71 -1.28 8.74
N VAL A 92 -0.94 -2.42 9.41
CA VAL A 92 -2.20 -2.70 10.08
C VAL A 92 -2.54 -1.63 11.11
N LYS A 93 -1.57 -1.22 11.93
CA LYS A 93 -1.75 -0.15 12.92
C LYS A 93 -2.15 1.19 12.28
N GLN A 94 -1.66 1.48 11.05
CA GLN A 94 -2.02 2.71 10.36
C GLN A 94 -3.44 2.66 9.80
N ILE A 95 -3.80 1.56 9.12
CA ILE A 95 -5.11 1.47 8.47
C ILE A 95 -6.24 1.16 9.46
N SER A 96 -5.96 0.44 10.55
CA SER A 96 -6.97 0.02 11.52
C SER A 96 -7.78 1.18 12.08
N LYS A 97 -7.16 2.35 12.28
CA LYS A 97 -7.84 3.54 12.81
C LYS A 97 -8.99 4.05 11.95
N SER A 98 -8.88 3.88 10.63
CA SER A 98 -9.83 4.43 9.65
C SER A 98 -10.34 3.37 8.67
N TYR A 99 -10.10 2.07 8.96
CA TYR A 99 -10.51 0.99 8.07
C TYR A 99 -12.03 0.93 7.95
N LYS A 100 -12.52 1.16 6.76
CA LYS A 100 -13.94 1.06 6.46
C LYS A 100 -14.30 -0.38 6.07
N LYS A 101 -15.44 -0.83 6.57
CA LYS A 101 -16.00 -2.15 6.29
C LYS A 101 -15.97 -2.46 4.78
N LYS A 102 -15.47 -3.64 4.40
CA LYS A 102 -15.43 -4.15 3.03
C LYS A 102 -14.49 -3.41 2.07
N LEU A 103 -13.69 -2.43 2.53
CA LEU A 103 -12.70 -1.82 1.65
C LEU A 103 -11.65 -2.87 1.27
N PRO A 104 -11.47 -3.20 -0.02
CA PRO A 104 -10.51 -4.22 -0.43
C PRO A 104 -9.07 -3.81 -0.13
N ILE A 105 -8.26 -4.79 0.26
CA ILE A 105 -6.82 -4.62 0.43
C ILE A 105 -6.11 -5.56 -0.53
N VAL A 106 -5.15 -5.03 -1.30
CA VAL A 106 -4.24 -5.83 -2.12
C VAL A 106 -2.84 -5.74 -1.54
N LEU A 107 -2.24 -6.90 -1.27
CA LEU A 107 -0.88 -7.00 -0.76
C LEU A 107 0.08 -7.34 -1.90
N LEU A 108 1.09 -6.49 -2.09
CA LEU A 108 2.17 -6.72 -3.05
C LEU A 108 3.35 -7.48 -2.43
N THR A 109 3.42 -7.52 -1.11
CA THR A 109 4.50 -8.14 -0.36
C THR A 109 4.44 -9.65 -0.46
N LYS A 110 5.58 -10.26 -0.77
CA LYS A 110 5.74 -11.72 -0.81
C LYS A 110 6.25 -12.22 0.55
N GLY A 111 5.93 -13.46 0.87
CA GLY A 111 6.50 -14.16 2.01
C GLY A 111 5.47 -14.81 2.92
N LEU A 112 6.02 -15.43 3.95
CA LEU A 112 5.29 -16.09 5.01
C LEU A 112 5.69 -15.46 6.35
N SER A 113 4.89 -15.69 7.37
CA SER A 113 5.15 -15.28 8.74
C SER A 113 4.92 -16.46 9.67
N ILE A 114 5.42 -16.36 10.89
CA ILE A 114 5.12 -17.30 11.97
C ILE A 114 4.20 -16.59 12.95
N VAL A 115 3.05 -17.19 13.20
CA VAL A 115 2.08 -16.72 14.20
C VAL A 115 1.74 -17.91 15.09
N ASN A 116 1.92 -17.78 16.39
CA ASN A 116 1.68 -18.85 17.38
C ASN A 116 2.40 -20.17 17.05
N ASN A 117 3.66 -20.11 16.59
CA ASN A 117 4.47 -21.22 16.12
C ASN A 117 3.95 -21.93 14.86
N GLU A 118 2.99 -21.37 14.14
CA GLU A 118 2.46 -21.89 12.90
C GLU A 118 2.86 -20.99 11.72
N LEU A 119 3.18 -21.62 10.58
CA LEU A 119 3.48 -20.91 9.35
C LEU A 119 2.18 -20.37 8.74
N THR A 120 2.15 -19.07 8.47
CA THR A 120 0.96 -18.42 7.93
C THR A 120 1.32 -17.46 6.77
N THR A 121 0.36 -17.14 5.92
CA THR A 121 0.54 -16.13 4.88
C THR A 121 0.53 -14.72 5.48
N LEU A 122 1.15 -13.76 4.80
CA LEU A 122 1.10 -12.36 5.23
C LEU A 122 -0.32 -11.78 5.15
N SER A 123 -1.14 -12.24 4.19
CA SER A 123 -2.55 -11.86 4.09
C SER A 123 -3.37 -12.35 5.29
N ASP A 124 -3.16 -13.60 5.73
CA ASP A 124 -3.82 -14.11 6.94
C ASP A 124 -3.34 -13.38 8.19
N LYS A 125 -2.04 -13.07 8.27
CA LYS A 125 -1.51 -12.25 9.38
C LYS A 125 -2.20 -10.89 9.44
N ILE A 126 -2.34 -10.17 8.32
CA ILE A 126 -3.03 -8.88 8.28
C ILE A 126 -4.50 -9.04 8.71
N LYS A 127 -5.18 -10.05 8.17
CA LYS A 127 -6.58 -10.34 8.52
C LYS A 127 -6.74 -10.57 10.02
N ASN A 128 -5.93 -11.45 10.60
CA ASN A 128 -5.97 -11.76 12.03
C ASN A 128 -5.69 -10.52 12.91
N LEU A 129 -4.76 -9.65 12.50
CA LEU A 129 -4.47 -8.42 13.23
C LEU A 129 -5.64 -7.44 13.17
N LEU A 130 -6.25 -7.25 12.00
CA LEU A 130 -7.43 -6.38 11.85
C LEU A 130 -8.64 -6.93 12.63
N GLU A 131 -8.83 -8.25 12.65
CA GLU A 131 -9.89 -8.89 13.44
C GLU A 131 -9.68 -8.68 14.95
N LYS A 132 -8.44 -8.74 15.44
CA LYS A 132 -8.09 -8.41 16.82
C LYS A 132 -8.40 -6.95 17.18
N ASP A 133 -8.27 -6.05 16.22
CA ASP A 133 -8.63 -4.63 16.38
C ASP A 133 -10.14 -4.37 16.23
N GLY A 134 -10.96 -5.42 16.13
CA GLY A 134 -12.42 -5.34 16.08
C GLY A 134 -13.02 -5.17 14.68
N HIS A 135 -12.21 -5.28 13.62
CA HIS A 135 -12.71 -5.20 12.26
C HIS A 135 -13.29 -6.55 11.80
N SER A 136 -14.28 -6.49 10.93
CA SER A 136 -14.94 -7.66 10.35
C SER A 136 -15.13 -7.51 8.85
N GLN A 137 -15.40 -8.62 8.15
CA GLN A 137 -15.62 -8.63 6.69
C GLN A 137 -14.43 -8.07 5.92
N ILE A 138 -13.22 -8.45 6.34
CA ILE A 138 -11.97 -8.02 5.74
C ILE A 138 -11.80 -8.73 4.41
N ASN A 139 -11.66 -7.93 3.34
CA ASN A 139 -11.40 -8.42 1.99
C ASN A 139 -9.95 -8.15 1.64
N ILE A 140 -9.11 -9.19 1.68
CA ILE A 140 -7.69 -9.08 1.38
C ILE A 140 -7.28 -10.12 0.33
N SER A 141 -6.50 -9.67 -0.64
CA SER A 141 -5.88 -10.48 -1.69
C SER A 141 -4.39 -10.18 -1.77
N ALA A 142 -3.61 -11.15 -2.22
CA ALA A 142 -2.18 -10.98 -2.46
C ALA A 142 -1.86 -11.22 -3.93
N ILE A 143 -1.08 -10.32 -4.53
CA ILE A 143 -0.52 -10.52 -5.86
C ILE A 143 0.77 -11.31 -5.69
N LYS A 144 0.77 -12.52 -6.25
CA LYS A 144 1.94 -13.40 -6.29
C LYS A 144 2.32 -13.64 -7.73
N GLY A 145 3.59 -13.52 -8.03
CA GLY A 145 4.15 -13.84 -9.34
C GLY A 145 5.35 -14.79 -9.19
N PRO A 146 5.87 -15.31 -10.29
CA PRO A 146 7.12 -16.05 -10.26
C PRO A 146 8.22 -15.19 -9.63
N CYS A 147 9.02 -15.81 -8.80
CA CYS A 147 10.17 -15.18 -8.16
C CYS A 147 11.36 -15.19 -9.10
#